data_7f573ac1e479e063d7ef44988153e9b4
#
_entry.id   7f573ac1e479e063d7ef44988153e9b4
#
_cell.length_a   1.000
_cell.length_b   1.000
_cell.length_c   1.000
_cell.angle_alpha   90.00
_cell.angle_beta   90.00
_cell.angle_gamma   90.00
#
_symmetry.space_group_name_H-M   'P 1'
#
loop_
_entity.id
_entity.type
_entity.pdbx_description
1 polymer ?
#
loop_
_entity_poly.entity_id
_entity_poly.type
_entity_poly.pdbx_seq_one_letter_code
_entity_poly.pdbx_strand_id
1 'polypeptide(L)'
;MAQDLHAYICENKLESVILCGHSLGGKVAMRFACDYPSLLSGLAIADIAPRDYPPEHHVPTLEALLRLDLHSIDSRKHADEMLSQEIPNWAFRQFLLTNLVQEGNSFTWKPNLQRLRDLISELSSNPLTQEKRYYGPTIFVRGGKSGYLRSEHIPDIMEFFPGASIKVLPNAGHDVHVEDRAGFLSFFEEFLKSLD
;
A
#
# COMPACT_ATOMS: atom_id res chain seq x y z
N MET A 1 5.76 -9.72 -6.49
CA MET A 1 4.56 -9.34 -5.69
C MET A 1 3.24 -9.69 -6.38
N ALA A 2 2.88 -9.16 -7.58
CA ALA A 2 1.60 -9.55 -8.22
C ALA A 2 1.53 -11.04 -8.59
N GLN A 3 2.63 -11.64 -9.01
CA GLN A 3 2.74 -13.08 -9.27
C GLN A 3 2.64 -13.92 -7.99
N ASP A 4 3.18 -13.44 -6.88
CA ASP A 4 3.06 -14.13 -5.57
C ASP A 4 1.60 -14.12 -5.09
N LEU A 5 0.91 -12.98 -5.28
CA LEU A 5 -0.52 -12.88 -5.01
C LEU A 5 -1.34 -13.82 -5.90
N HIS A 6 -0.98 -13.94 -7.20
CA HIS A 6 -1.61 -14.90 -8.11
C HIS A 6 -1.40 -16.34 -7.63
N ALA A 7 -0.17 -16.71 -7.26
CA ALA A 7 0.11 -18.04 -6.72
C ALA A 7 -0.74 -18.33 -5.46
N TYR A 8 -0.79 -17.37 -4.52
CA TYR A 8 -1.62 -17.49 -3.32
C TYR A 8 -3.11 -17.74 -3.63
N ILE A 9 -3.69 -16.96 -4.57
CA ILE A 9 -5.09 -17.09 -4.97
C ILE A 9 -5.34 -18.48 -5.58
N CYS A 10 -4.45 -18.93 -6.48
CA CYS A 10 -4.56 -20.25 -7.11
C CYS A 10 -4.41 -21.40 -6.11
N GLU A 11 -3.41 -21.35 -5.23
CA GLU A 11 -3.16 -22.38 -4.21
C GLU A 11 -4.33 -22.51 -3.23
N ASN A 12 -4.97 -21.39 -2.89
CA ASN A 12 -6.14 -21.38 -2.00
C ASN A 12 -7.47 -21.55 -2.75
N LYS A 13 -7.45 -21.75 -4.08
CA LYS A 13 -8.63 -21.96 -4.92
C LYS A 13 -9.69 -20.86 -4.73
N LEU A 14 -9.21 -19.61 -4.60
CA LEU A 14 -10.11 -18.46 -4.49
C LEU A 14 -10.59 -18.07 -5.89
N GLU A 15 -11.89 -17.92 -6.03
CA GLU A 15 -12.55 -17.51 -7.26
C GLU A 15 -13.22 -16.13 -7.04
N SER A 16 -13.19 -15.28 -8.06
CA SER A 16 -13.91 -13.99 -8.05
C SER A 16 -13.58 -13.11 -6.84
N VAL A 17 -12.28 -12.83 -6.63
CA VAL A 17 -11.82 -12.07 -5.47
C VAL A 17 -12.01 -10.56 -5.64
N ILE A 18 -12.21 -9.87 -4.53
CA ILE A 18 -12.14 -8.40 -4.45
C ILE A 18 -10.79 -8.05 -3.82
N LEU A 19 -9.96 -7.30 -4.54
CA LEU A 19 -8.69 -6.81 -4.00
C LEU A 19 -8.85 -5.40 -3.46
N CYS A 20 -8.40 -5.20 -2.21
CA CYS A 20 -8.23 -3.87 -1.64
C CYS A 20 -6.75 -3.64 -1.35
N GLY A 21 -6.17 -2.59 -1.93
CA GLY A 21 -4.75 -2.27 -1.76
C GLY A 21 -4.51 -0.81 -1.38
N HIS A 22 -3.70 -0.59 -0.32
CA HIS A 22 -3.24 0.72 0.10
C HIS A 22 -1.78 0.93 -0.30
N SER A 23 -1.44 2.11 -0.81
CA SER A 23 -0.07 2.52 -1.12
C SER A 23 0.65 1.48 -2.02
N LEU A 24 1.77 0.91 -1.60
CA LEU A 24 2.46 -0.16 -2.33
C LEU A 24 1.54 -1.36 -2.62
N GLY A 25 0.68 -1.73 -1.66
CA GLY A 25 -0.34 -2.77 -1.87
C GLY A 25 -1.32 -2.40 -3.00
N GLY A 26 -1.64 -1.12 -3.16
CA GLY A 26 -2.42 -0.60 -4.27
C GLY A 26 -1.71 -0.74 -5.61
N LYS A 27 -0.40 -0.49 -5.68
CA LYS A 27 0.40 -0.74 -6.89
C LYS A 27 0.41 -2.22 -7.28
N VAL A 28 0.55 -3.12 -6.30
CA VAL A 28 0.47 -4.57 -6.52
C VAL A 28 -0.92 -4.98 -7.02
N ALA A 29 -1.98 -4.44 -6.42
CA ALA A 29 -3.36 -4.73 -6.81
C ALA A 29 -3.69 -4.20 -8.22
N MET A 30 -3.24 -2.99 -8.58
CA MET A 30 -3.38 -2.44 -9.93
C MET A 30 -2.68 -3.31 -10.98
N ARG A 31 -1.45 -3.73 -10.71
CA ARG A 31 -0.71 -4.64 -11.59
C ARG A 31 -1.42 -5.98 -11.73
N PHE A 32 -1.88 -6.54 -10.62
CA PHE A 32 -2.62 -7.80 -10.60
C PHE A 32 -3.89 -7.72 -11.44
N ALA A 33 -4.67 -6.64 -11.29
CA ALA A 33 -5.92 -6.44 -12.03
C ALA A 33 -5.71 -6.43 -13.56
N CYS A 34 -4.62 -5.81 -14.01
CA CYS A 34 -4.28 -5.79 -15.42
C CYS A 34 -3.73 -7.12 -15.95
N ASP A 35 -3.02 -7.90 -15.12
CA ASP A 35 -2.41 -9.16 -15.53
C ASP A 35 -3.39 -10.34 -15.41
N TYR A 36 -4.34 -10.31 -14.46
CA TYR A 36 -5.25 -11.40 -14.14
C TYR A 36 -6.71 -10.93 -13.96
N PRO A 37 -7.29 -10.20 -14.94
CA PRO A 37 -8.59 -9.54 -14.78
C PRO A 37 -9.73 -10.50 -14.49
N SER A 38 -9.66 -11.74 -15.00
CA SER A 38 -10.71 -12.75 -14.83
C SER A 38 -10.84 -13.31 -13.40
N LEU A 39 -9.83 -13.09 -12.55
CA LEU A 39 -9.86 -13.51 -11.15
C LEU A 39 -10.51 -12.47 -10.23
N LEU A 40 -10.79 -11.25 -10.74
CA LEU A 40 -11.33 -10.16 -9.94
C LEU A 40 -12.81 -9.90 -10.22
N SER A 41 -13.61 -9.79 -9.18
CA SER A 41 -14.93 -9.17 -9.21
C SER A 41 -14.89 -7.67 -8.88
N GLY A 42 -13.86 -7.18 -8.21
CA GLY A 42 -13.72 -5.77 -7.91
C GLY A 42 -12.31 -5.38 -7.45
N LEU A 43 -11.97 -4.11 -7.63
CA LEU A 43 -10.69 -3.51 -7.25
C LEU A 43 -10.92 -2.24 -6.44
N ALA A 44 -10.37 -2.17 -5.23
CA ALA A 44 -10.39 -0.98 -4.37
C ALA A 44 -8.96 -0.51 -4.10
N ILE A 45 -8.67 0.73 -4.44
CA ILE A 45 -7.35 1.34 -4.28
C ILE A 45 -7.43 2.51 -3.28
N ALA A 46 -6.62 2.42 -2.24
CA ALA A 46 -6.53 3.45 -1.20
C ALA A 46 -5.27 4.31 -1.41
N ASP A 47 -5.48 5.54 -1.74
CA ASP A 47 -4.58 6.70 -1.80
C ASP A 47 -3.25 6.50 -2.54
N ILE A 48 -3.30 5.87 -3.70
CA ILE A 48 -2.16 5.73 -4.62
C ILE A 48 -2.64 5.79 -6.08
N ALA A 49 -1.83 6.32 -6.99
CA ALA A 49 -2.10 6.37 -8.43
C ALA A 49 -1.11 5.50 -9.23
N PRO A 50 -1.45 5.08 -10.47
CA PRO A 50 -0.56 4.33 -11.36
C PRO A 50 0.49 5.27 -12.01
N ARG A 51 1.47 5.72 -11.22
CA ARG A 51 2.52 6.65 -11.63
C ARG A 51 3.83 6.43 -10.88
N ASP A 52 4.87 7.11 -11.32
CA ASP A 52 6.14 7.17 -10.61
C ASP A 52 6.03 8.07 -9.37
N TYR A 53 6.70 7.66 -8.29
CA TYR A 53 6.86 8.42 -7.06
C TYR A 53 8.35 8.57 -6.74
N PRO A 54 8.77 9.69 -6.10
CA PRO A 54 10.14 9.87 -5.70
C PRO A 54 10.58 8.80 -4.68
N PRO A 55 11.55 7.93 -5.01
CA PRO A 55 12.02 6.89 -4.08
C PRO A 55 12.71 7.47 -2.85
N GLU A 56 13.24 8.69 -2.95
CA GLU A 56 13.96 9.40 -1.90
C GLU A 56 13.13 9.62 -0.64
N HIS A 57 11.80 9.61 -0.75
CA HIS A 57 10.91 9.77 0.39
C HIS A 57 10.97 8.59 1.37
N HIS A 58 11.30 7.38 0.88
CA HIS A 58 11.31 6.16 1.68
C HIS A 58 12.70 5.71 2.11
N VAL A 59 13.73 6.15 1.40
CA VAL A 59 15.13 5.74 1.65
C VAL A 59 15.57 6.04 3.09
N PRO A 60 15.39 7.26 3.64
CA PRO A 60 15.83 7.56 5.00
C PRO A 60 15.21 6.65 6.05
N THR A 61 13.90 6.35 5.90
CA THR A 61 13.19 5.45 6.81
C THR A 61 13.76 4.03 6.75
N LEU A 62 13.94 3.48 5.55
CA LEU A 62 14.49 2.13 5.38
C LEU A 62 15.92 2.04 5.94
N GLU A 63 16.74 3.07 5.73
CA GLU A 63 18.09 3.11 6.26
C GLU A 63 18.11 3.23 7.78
N ALA A 64 17.22 4.00 8.39
CA ALA A 64 17.08 4.07 9.84
C ALA A 64 16.72 2.69 10.43
N LEU A 65 15.77 1.99 9.83
CA LEU A 65 15.40 0.64 10.27
C LEU A 65 16.52 -0.38 10.09
N LEU A 66 17.28 -0.29 9.01
CA LEU A 66 18.44 -1.18 8.74
C LEU A 66 19.61 -0.93 9.68
N ARG A 67 19.80 0.32 10.15
CA ARG A 67 20.85 0.66 11.12
C ARG A 67 20.52 0.27 12.55
N LEU A 68 19.27 -0.04 12.86
CA LEU A 68 18.88 -0.46 14.21
C LEU A 68 19.58 -1.79 14.57
N ASP A 69 20.43 -1.75 15.58
CA ASP A 69 21.08 -2.95 16.09
C ASP A 69 20.09 -3.80 16.88
N LEU A 70 19.56 -4.83 16.23
CA LEU A 70 18.56 -5.74 16.78
C LEU A 70 19.09 -6.58 17.96
N HIS A 71 20.41 -6.71 18.11
CA HIS A 71 21.02 -7.43 19.23
C HIS A 71 21.07 -6.58 20.51
N SER A 72 21.05 -5.26 20.36
CA SER A 72 21.13 -4.33 21.50
C SER A 72 19.76 -3.99 22.10
N ILE A 73 18.65 -4.31 21.42
CA ILE A 73 17.30 -4.00 21.89
C ILE A 73 16.73 -5.13 22.77
N ASP A 74 16.06 -4.76 23.84
CA ASP A 74 15.39 -5.68 24.77
C ASP A 74 13.86 -5.65 24.66
N SER A 75 13.33 -4.61 24.00
CA SER A 75 11.89 -4.38 23.87
C SER A 75 11.56 -3.51 22.66
N ARG A 76 10.29 -3.58 22.20
CA ARG A 76 9.79 -2.63 21.19
C ARG A 76 9.85 -1.18 21.65
N LYS A 77 9.70 -0.94 22.95
CA LYS A 77 9.85 0.39 23.54
C LYS A 77 11.27 0.92 23.36
N HIS A 78 12.28 0.09 23.65
CA HIS A 78 13.68 0.43 23.43
C HIS A 78 13.97 0.72 21.95
N ALA A 79 13.43 -0.10 21.02
CA ALA A 79 13.51 0.16 19.59
C ALA A 79 12.86 1.50 19.18
N ASP A 80 11.71 1.84 19.77
CA ASP A 80 11.04 3.14 19.53
C ASP A 80 11.91 4.32 20.01
N GLU A 81 12.50 4.20 21.19
CA GLU A 81 13.41 5.22 21.73
C GLU A 81 14.63 5.42 20.82
N MET A 82 15.27 4.35 20.35
CA MET A 82 16.43 4.41 19.46
C MET A 82 16.09 5.06 18.10
N LEU A 83 14.90 4.75 17.55
CA LEU A 83 14.47 5.30 16.27
C LEU A 83 13.91 6.73 16.33
N SER A 84 13.69 7.27 17.54
CA SER A 84 12.96 8.53 17.75
C SER A 84 13.61 9.75 17.08
N GLN A 85 14.94 9.78 17.00
CA GLN A 85 15.69 10.87 16.39
C GLN A 85 15.62 10.86 14.87
N GLU A 86 15.64 9.67 14.25
CA GLU A 86 15.65 9.52 12.80
C GLU A 86 14.23 9.51 12.22
N ILE A 87 13.25 9.05 12.97
CA ILE A 87 11.83 8.99 12.60
C ILE A 87 11.01 9.71 13.66
N PRO A 88 10.90 11.05 13.62
CA PRO A 88 10.29 11.84 14.70
C PRO A 88 8.78 11.58 14.89
N ASN A 89 8.05 11.21 13.83
CA ASN A 89 6.61 10.94 13.92
C ASN A 89 6.36 9.65 14.71
N TRP A 90 5.85 9.78 15.93
CA TRP A 90 5.58 8.65 16.83
C TRP A 90 4.60 7.63 16.23
N ALA A 91 3.48 8.09 15.67
CA ALA A 91 2.46 7.19 15.11
C ALA A 91 3.02 6.36 13.94
N PHE A 92 3.83 6.98 13.09
CA PHE A 92 4.51 6.30 12.00
C PHE A 92 5.55 5.31 12.51
N ARG A 93 6.34 5.65 13.55
CA ARG A 93 7.25 4.68 14.18
C ARG A 93 6.51 3.48 14.75
N GLN A 94 5.38 3.70 15.47
CA GLN A 94 4.57 2.59 15.99
C GLN A 94 4.08 1.67 14.88
N PHE A 95 3.62 2.23 13.76
CA PHE A 95 3.25 1.45 12.59
C PHE A 95 4.42 0.61 12.07
N LEU A 96 5.59 1.19 11.89
CA LEU A 96 6.79 0.47 11.44
C LEU A 96 7.16 -0.66 12.40
N LEU A 97 7.11 -0.40 13.71
CA LEU A 97 7.44 -1.37 14.76
C LEU A 97 6.43 -2.53 14.88
N THR A 98 5.26 -2.47 14.23
CA THR A 98 4.39 -3.65 14.09
C THR A 98 5.06 -4.78 13.31
N ASN A 99 6.06 -4.46 12.49
CA ASN A 99 6.85 -5.39 11.72
C ASN A 99 8.09 -5.93 12.46
N LEU A 100 8.37 -5.41 13.66
CA LEU A 100 9.43 -5.94 14.51
C LEU A 100 8.85 -7.10 15.34
N VAL A 101 9.35 -8.30 15.13
CA VAL A 101 8.91 -9.52 15.84
C VAL A 101 9.97 -10.01 16.79
N GLN A 102 9.53 -10.55 17.91
CA GLN A 102 10.42 -11.20 18.87
C GLN A 102 10.45 -12.71 18.59
N GLU A 103 11.65 -13.25 18.44
CA GLU A 103 11.92 -14.67 18.26
C GLU A 103 12.85 -15.13 19.39
N GLY A 104 12.27 -15.74 20.41
CA GLY A 104 13.01 -16.09 21.63
C GLY A 104 13.53 -14.83 22.35
N ASN A 105 14.85 -14.71 22.47
CA ASN A 105 15.52 -13.57 23.10
C ASN A 105 16.04 -12.53 22.09
N SER A 106 15.71 -12.66 20.81
CA SER A 106 16.15 -11.76 19.76
C SER A 106 14.98 -11.12 19.06
N PHE A 107 15.25 -10.02 18.33
CA PHE A 107 14.29 -9.34 17.48
C PHE A 107 14.68 -9.51 16.01
N THR A 108 13.68 -9.56 15.14
CA THR A 108 13.87 -9.62 13.69
C THR A 108 12.80 -8.80 12.98
N TRP A 109 13.10 -8.33 11.76
CA TRP A 109 12.13 -7.66 10.92
C TRP A 109 11.37 -8.69 10.09
N LYS A 110 10.02 -8.65 10.13
CA LYS A 110 9.17 -9.45 9.24
C LYS A 110 9.51 -9.27 7.75
N PRO A 111 9.56 -8.04 7.21
CA PRO A 111 9.95 -7.82 5.83
C PRO A 111 11.47 -7.87 5.66
N ASN A 112 11.91 -8.30 4.49
CA ASN A 112 13.31 -8.16 4.09
C ASN A 112 13.61 -6.70 3.75
N LEU A 113 14.02 -5.91 4.76
CA LEU A 113 14.28 -4.48 4.61
C LEU A 113 15.40 -4.19 3.60
N GLN A 114 16.45 -5.02 3.58
CA GLN A 114 17.54 -4.86 2.60
C GLN A 114 17.00 -4.99 1.17
N ARG A 115 16.18 -6.02 0.91
CA ARG A 115 15.58 -6.21 -0.41
C ARG A 115 14.64 -5.06 -0.79
N LEU A 116 13.87 -4.53 0.18
CA LEU A 116 13.03 -3.36 -0.07
C LEU A 116 13.88 -2.13 -0.40
N ARG A 117 15.00 -1.92 0.32
CA ARG A 117 15.94 -0.82 0.07
C ARG A 117 16.58 -0.91 -1.32
N ASP A 118 17.01 -2.10 -1.72
CA ASP A 118 17.65 -2.34 -3.02
C ASP A 118 16.69 -2.14 -4.19
N LEU A 119 15.42 -2.44 -4.00
CA LEU A 119 14.37 -2.34 -5.03
C LEU A 119 13.53 -1.07 -4.93
N ILE A 120 13.89 -0.10 -4.07
CA ILE A 120 13.01 1.04 -3.79
C ILE A 120 12.66 1.85 -5.05
N SER A 121 13.58 2.01 -5.98
CA SER A 121 13.33 2.70 -7.26
C SER A 121 12.30 1.96 -8.11
N GLU A 122 12.40 0.62 -8.20
CA GLU A 122 11.42 -0.20 -8.91
C GLU A 122 10.05 -0.15 -8.23
N LEU A 123 9.99 -0.28 -6.90
CA LEU A 123 8.76 -0.21 -6.12
C LEU A 123 8.08 1.16 -6.18
N SER A 124 8.87 2.21 -6.38
CA SER A 124 8.37 3.59 -6.53
C SER A 124 7.90 3.90 -7.95
N SER A 125 8.28 3.12 -8.96
CA SER A 125 7.88 3.34 -10.35
C SER A 125 6.41 3.02 -10.60
N ASN A 126 5.87 3.48 -11.75
CA ASN A 126 4.54 3.09 -12.22
C ASN A 126 4.48 1.57 -12.39
N PRO A 127 3.53 0.87 -11.75
CA PRO A 127 3.42 -0.58 -11.86
C PRO A 127 2.91 -1.05 -13.23
N LEU A 128 2.40 -0.13 -14.08
CA LEU A 128 1.74 -0.43 -15.34
C LEU A 128 2.52 0.11 -16.54
N THR A 129 2.46 -0.60 -17.65
CA THR A 129 2.91 -0.14 -18.97
C THR A 129 1.74 0.44 -19.75
N GLN A 130 2.01 1.24 -20.79
CA GLN A 130 0.98 1.97 -21.54
C GLN A 130 -0.11 1.11 -22.18
N GLU A 131 0.18 -0.18 -22.45
CA GLU A 131 -0.77 -1.11 -23.07
C GLU A 131 -1.73 -1.75 -22.04
N LYS A 132 -1.45 -1.62 -20.75
CA LYS A 132 -2.23 -2.24 -19.67
C LYS A 132 -3.51 -1.45 -19.40
N ARG A 133 -4.63 -2.17 -19.35
CA ARG A 133 -5.95 -1.63 -18.96
C ARG A 133 -6.70 -2.65 -18.13
N TYR A 134 -7.50 -2.17 -17.19
CA TYR A 134 -8.48 -2.98 -16.48
C TYR A 134 -9.85 -2.31 -16.57
N TYR A 135 -10.83 -3.06 -17.05
CA TYR A 135 -12.19 -2.56 -17.32
C TYR A 135 -13.21 -3.01 -16.26
N GLY A 136 -12.79 -3.82 -15.31
CA GLY A 136 -13.66 -4.28 -14.22
C GLY A 136 -14.02 -3.19 -13.21
N PRO A 137 -14.98 -3.48 -12.33
CA PRO A 137 -15.40 -2.53 -11.31
C PRO A 137 -14.23 -2.06 -10.45
N THR A 138 -14.08 -0.74 -10.33
CA THR A 138 -12.92 -0.16 -9.64
C THR A 138 -13.33 1.08 -8.85
N ILE A 139 -12.84 1.18 -7.61
CA ILE A 139 -12.95 2.37 -6.77
C ILE A 139 -11.56 2.84 -6.34
N PHE A 140 -11.29 4.14 -6.45
CA PHE A 140 -10.16 4.79 -5.81
C PHE A 140 -10.68 5.68 -4.68
N VAL A 141 -10.14 5.52 -3.47
CA VAL A 141 -10.44 6.38 -2.33
C VAL A 141 -9.21 7.17 -1.99
N ARG A 142 -9.27 8.50 -2.11
CA ARG A 142 -8.14 9.39 -1.83
C ARG A 142 -8.35 10.23 -0.58
N GLY A 143 -7.25 10.55 0.10
CA GLY A 143 -7.23 11.56 1.15
C GLY A 143 -7.19 12.98 0.56
N GLY A 144 -8.07 13.86 1.06
CA GLY A 144 -8.09 15.25 0.64
C GLY A 144 -6.82 16.02 0.98
N LYS A 145 -6.13 15.62 2.05
CA LYS A 145 -4.86 16.19 2.52
C LYS A 145 -3.62 15.41 2.06
N SER A 146 -3.81 14.30 1.33
CA SER A 146 -2.71 13.47 0.85
C SER A 146 -1.96 14.09 -0.33
N GLY A 147 -0.63 13.89 -0.34
CA GLY A 147 0.23 14.19 -1.48
C GLY A 147 0.33 13.04 -2.49
N TYR A 148 -0.13 11.83 -2.13
CA TYR A 148 0.04 10.64 -2.97
C TYR A 148 -0.97 10.57 -4.11
N LEU A 149 -2.25 10.73 -3.82
CA LEU A 149 -3.30 10.76 -4.85
C LEU A 149 -4.01 12.12 -4.83
N ARG A 150 -3.67 12.98 -5.78
CA ARG A 150 -4.26 14.29 -5.97
C ARG A 150 -5.25 14.29 -7.14
N SER A 151 -6.06 15.36 -7.25
CA SER A 151 -6.98 15.51 -8.37
C SER A 151 -6.29 15.55 -9.74
N GLU A 152 -5.09 16.07 -9.80
CA GLU A 152 -4.27 16.13 -11.02
C GLU A 152 -3.83 14.75 -11.56
N HIS A 153 -3.88 13.70 -10.72
CA HIS A 153 -3.56 12.32 -11.10
C HIS A 153 -4.77 11.52 -11.61
N ILE A 154 -5.97 12.11 -11.60
CA ILE A 154 -7.19 11.43 -12.06
C ILE A 154 -7.09 11.03 -13.55
N PRO A 155 -6.54 11.87 -14.46
CA PRO A 155 -6.34 11.46 -15.84
C PRO A 155 -5.48 10.19 -15.98
N ASP A 156 -4.40 10.04 -15.19
CA ASP A 156 -3.56 8.85 -15.18
C ASP A 156 -4.36 7.61 -14.75
N ILE A 157 -5.23 7.75 -13.73
CA ILE A 157 -6.11 6.66 -13.31
C ILE A 157 -7.06 6.26 -14.44
N MET A 158 -7.74 7.23 -15.05
CA MET A 158 -8.73 6.97 -16.11
C MET A 158 -8.12 6.38 -17.37
N GLU A 159 -6.84 6.62 -17.60
CA GLU A 159 -6.11 5.99 -18.69
C GLU A 159 -6.03 4.46 -18.51
N PHE A 160 -5.70 3.98 -17.29
CA PHE A 160 -5.53 2.56 -17.00
C PHE A 160 -6.82 1.87 -16.50
N PHE A 161 -7.72 2.64 -15.86
CA PHE A 161 -8.97 2.16 -15.25
C PHE A 161 -10.16 3.02 -15.71
N PRO A 162 -10.60 2.91 -16.99
CA PRO A 162 -11.60 3.84 -17.56
C PRO A 162 -12.95 3.84 -16.85
N GLY A 163 -13.30 2.73 -16.17
CA GLY A 163 -14.53 2.60 -15.39
C GLY A 163 -14.40 2.94 -13.90
N ALA A 164 -13.26 3.48 -13.47
CA ALA A 164 -13.04 3.73 -12.06
C ALA A 164 -13.91 4.87 -11.50
N SER A 165 -14.46 4.67 -10.31
CA SER A 165 -15.03 5.74 -9.49
C SER A 165 -13.97 6.30 -8.54
N ILE A 166 -13.99 7.63 -8.33
CA ILE A 166 -13.06 8.32 -7.43
C ILE A 166 -13.84 8.93 -6.27
N LYS A 167 -13.51 8.51 -5.04
CA LYS A 167 -14.08 9.03 -3.81
C LYS A 167 -13.03 9.81 -3.02
N VAL A 168 -13.45 10.82 -2.28
CA VAL A 168 -12.55 11.69 -1.51
C VAL A 168 -12.97 11.72 -0.05
N LEU A 169 -12.00 11.51 0.84
CA LEU A 169 -12.12 11.74 2.27
C LEU A 169 -11.41 13.07 2.60
N PRO A 170 -12.16 14.18 2.70
CA PRO A 170 -11.57 15.53 2.64
C PRO A 170 -10.61 15.84 3.77
N ASN A 171 -10.75 15.19 4.91
CA ASN A 171 -9.94 15.43 6.11
C ASN A 171 -8.81 14.41 6.31
N ALA A 172 -8.79 13.30 5.58
CA ALA A 172 -7.78 12.28 5.67
C ALA A 172 -6.51 12.64 4.87
N GLY A 173 -5.37 12.18 5.37
CA GLY A 173 -4.08 12.14 4.67
C GLY A 173 -3.92 10.84 3.89
N HIS A 174 -2.70 10.26 3.95
CA HIS A 174 -2.36 9.06 3.19
C HIS A 174 -3.01 7.78 3.74
N ASP A 175 -3.16 7.68 5.05
CA ASP A 175 -3.70 6.49 5.71
C ASP A 175 -5.23 6.57 5.82
N VAL A 176 -5.91 6.74 4.68
CA VAL A 176 -7.37 6.98 4.57
C VAL A 176 -8.23 6.01 5.37
N HIS A 177 -7.82 4.74 5.44
CA HIS A 177 -8.51 3.66 6.15
C HIS A 177 -8.32 3.71 7.68
N VAL A 178 -7.39 4.54 8.15
CA VAL A 178 -7.10 4.79 9.57
C VAL A 178 -7.61 6.15 9.99
N GLU A 179 -7.29 7.20 9.22
CA GLU A 179 -7.56 8.59 9.54
C GLU A 179 -9.06 8.96 9.42
N ASP A 180 -9.78 8.33 8.48
CA ASP A 180 -11.24 8.40 8.37
C ASP A 180 -11.83 7.02 8.09
N ARG A 181 -11.72 6.14 9.10
CA ARG A 181 -12.17 4.76 9.00
C ARG A 181 -13.65 4.63 8.64
N ALA A 182 -14.50 5.48 9.22
CA ALA A 182 -15.93 5.42 8.97
C ALA A 182 -16.27 5.79 7.53
N GLY A 183 -15.68 6.88 7.01
CA GLY A 183 -15.85 7.29 5.62
C GLY A 183 -15.29 6.27 4.64
N PHE A 184 -14.12 5.69 4.92
CA PHE A 184 -13.52 4.66 4.09
C PHE A 184 -14.42 3.41 4.00
N LEU A 185 -14.91 2.91 5.15
CA LEU A 185 -15.80 1.75 5.19
C LEU A 185 -17.11 2.02 4.46
N SER A 186 -17.70 3.22 4.62
CA SER A 186 -18.92 3.60 3.91
C SER A 186 -18.76 3.53 2.39
N PHE A 187 -17.66 4.07 1.85
CA PHE A 187 -17.38 3.99 0.41
C PHE A 187 -17.09 2.56 -0.05
N PHE A 188 -16.39 1.79 0.77
CA PHE A 188 -16.09 0.39 0.45
C PHE A 188 -17.37 -0.47 0.45
N GLU A 189 -18.26 -0.30 1.44
CA GLU A 189 -19.57 -0.98 1.46
C GLU A 189 -20.47 -0.60 0.29
N GLU A 190 -20.50 0.70 -0.08
CA GLU A 190 -21.22 1.16 -1.28
C GLU A 190 -20.68 0.46 -2.54
N PHE A 191 -19.35 0.39 -2.65
CA PHE A 191 -18.70 -0.31 -3.76
C PHE A 191 -19.05 -1.80 -3.78
N LEU A 192 -18.98 -2.51 -2.65
CA LEU A 192 -19.34 -3.92 -2.57
C LEU A 192 -20.77 -4.19 -3.03
N LYS A 193 -21.73 -3.36 -2.60
CA LYS A 193 -23.13 -3.44 -3.04
C LYS A 193 -23.35 -3.17 -4.52
N SER A 194 -22.43 -2.52 -5.19
CA SER A 194 -22.49 -2.25 -6.63
C SER A 194 -21.96 -3.40 -7.49
N LEU A 195 -21.37 -4.42 -6.86
CA LEU A 195 -20.84 -5.62 -7.55
C LEU A 195 -21.87 -6.74 -7.68
N ASP A 196 -22.97 -6.68 -6.90
CA ASP A 196 -24.11 -7.59 -6.96
C ASP A 196 -25.04 -7.20 -8.15
#